data_4fb5004574ab92114f3c7ef9a6a943b0
#
_entry.id   4fb5004574ab92114f3c7ef9a6a943b0
#
_cell.length_a   1.000
_cell.length_b   1.000
_cell.length_c   1.000
_cell.angle_alpha   90.00
_cell.angle_beta   90.00
_cell.angle_gamma   90.00
#
_symmetry.space_group_name_H-M   'P 1'
#
loop_
_entity.id
_entity.type
_entity.pdbx_description
1 polymer ?
#
loop_
_entity_poly.entity_id
_entity_poly.type
_entity_poly.pdbx_seq_one_letter_code
_entity_poly.pdbx_strand_id
1 'polypeptide(L)'
;ERQRIKDEKAKKELIDKWNKSEYSRTRTGLMDFSCVSILYCIIRIFKPKLVVETGVANGASSTFILSAMEANGIGKLYSIDFSESEELSFVPRGREVGWMIPDGLRNRWLLQIGRTEERLENLLKQIGGIDIFLHDSDHTYETMMYEYNTAWPYIKRNGLMLSDDVKMNTAFDEFVSDVGSSSVVYKRRLGDR
;
A
#
# COMPACT_ATOMS: atom_id res chain seq x y z
N GLU A 1 9.92 -13.28 -22.24
CA GLU A 1 8.59 -13.66 -22.76
C GLU A 1 7.83 -14.61 -21.82
N ARG A 2 8.40 -15.72 -21.36
CA ARG A 2 7.75 -16.65 -20.41
C ARG A 2 7.38 -15.99 -19.06
N GLN A 3 8.21 -15.08 -18.54
CA GLN A 3 7.91 -14.35 -17.32
C GLN A 3 6.76 -13.36 -17.52
N ARG A 4 6.77 -12.62 -18.65
CA ARG A 4 5.68 -11.70 -19.02
C ARG A 4 4.33 -12.42 -19.12
N ILE A 5 4.31 -13.61 -19.71
CA ILE A 5 3.08 -14.43 -19.80
C ILE A 5 2.59 -14.88 -18.43
N LYS A 6 3.49 -15.24 -17.50
CA LYS A 6 3.14 -15.58 -16.11
C LYS A 6 2.57 -14.37 -15.36
N ASP A 7 3.19 -13.20 -15.53
CA ASP A 7 2.77 -11.96 -14.89
C ASP A 7 1.39 -11.52 -15.41
N GLU A 8 1.12 -11.63 -16.71
CA GLU A 8 -0.18 -11.36 -17.32
C GLU A 8 -1.26 -12.33 -16.81
N LYS A 9 -0.92 -13.62 -16.67
CA LYS A 9 -1.85 -14.61 -16.13
C LYS A 9 -2.17 -14.36 -14.66
N ALA A 10 -1.16 -14.09 -13.83
CA ALA A 10 -1.34 -13.77 -12.42
C ALA A 10 -2.18 -12.49 -12.25
N LYS A 11 -1.91 -11.46 -13.06
CA LYS A 11 -2.69 -10.22 -13.10
C LYS A 11 -4.15 -10.50 -13.47
N LYS A 12 -4.40 -11.31 -14.49
CA LYS A 12 -5.75 -11.67 -14.91
C LYS A 12 -6.49 -12.46 -13.83
N GLU A 13 -5.83 -13.42 -13.17
CA GLU A 13 -6.42 -14.19 -12.08
C GLU A 13 -6.78 -13.30 -10.88
N LEU A 14 -5.94 -12.31 -10.54
CA LEU A 14 -6.22 -11.32 -9.50
C LEU A 14 -7.40 -10.44 -9.88
N ILE A 15 -7.45 -9.95 -11.13
CA ILE A 15 -8.57 -9.18 -11.68
C ILE A 15 -9.87 -9.99 -11.63
N ASP A 16 -9.84 -11.26 -12.04
CA ASP A 16 -11.01 -12.11 -12.05
C ASP A 16 -11.51 -12.42 -10.63
N LYS A 17 -10.60 -12.64 -9.67
CA LYS A 17 -10.95 -12.80 -8.25
C LYS A 17 -11.57 -11.52 -7.69
N TRP A 18 -10.99 -10.37 -8.01
CA TRP A 18 -11.49 -9.06 -7.61
C TRP A 18 -12.89 -8.80 -8.16
N ASN A 19 -13.09 -8.97 -9.47
CA ASN A 19 -14.36 -8.72 -10.13
C ASN A 19 -15.49 -9.71 -9.71
N LYS A 20 -15.12 -10.91 -9.26
CA LYS A 20 -16.05 -11.92 -8.74
C LYS A 20 -16.32 -11.78 -7.24
N SER A 21 -15.54 -10.95 -6.54
CA SER A 21 -15.76 -10.74 -5.11
C SER A 21 -17.04 -9.94 -4.90
N GLU A 22 -17.81 -10.33 -3.90
CA GLU A 22 -19.04 -9.66 -3.49
C GLU A 22 -18.81 -8.20 -3.12
N TYR A 23 -17.54 -7.83 -2.85
CA TYR A 23 -17.06 -6.53 -2.43
C TYR A 23 -16.62 -5.62 -3.57
N SER A 24 -16.52 -6.10 -4.81
CA SER A 24 -16.21 -5.24 -5.97
C SER A 24 -17.30 -4.20 -6.24
N ARG A 25 -18.48 -4.38 -5.64
CA ARG A 25 -19.67 -3.52 -5.82
C ARG A 25 -19.92 -2.55 -4.68
N THR A 26 -19.25 -2.69 -3.55
CA THR A 26 -19.39 -1.80 -2.41
C THR A 26 -18.20 -0.84 -2.35
N ARG A 27 -18.45 0.44 -2.06
CA ARG A 27 -17.41 1.44 -1.77
C ARG A 27 -16.76 1.09 -0.42
N THR A 28 -15.75 0.25 -0.42
CA THR A 28 -15.18 -0.38 0.77
C THR A 28 -13.77 0.10 1.08
N GLY A 29 -13.44 1.38 0.84
CA GLY A 29 -12.11 1.90 1.15
C GLY A 29 -10.96 1.20 0.40
N LEU A 30 -11.25 0.61 -0.76
CA LEU A 30 -10.25 -0.09 -1.55
C LEU A 30 -9.60 0.87 -2.53
N MET A 31 -8.29 0.89 -2.56
CA MET A 31 -7.52 1.59 -3.58
C MET A 31 -8.01 1.18 -4.99
N ASP A 32 -8.21 2.17 -5.87
CA ASP A 32 -8.70 1.94 -7.23
C ASP A 32 -7.80 0.97 -8.01
N PHE A 33 -8.41 0.17 -8.88
CA PHE A 33 -7.69 -0.83 -9.68
C PHE A 33 -6.54 -0.24 -10.50
N SER A 34 -6.69 0.97 -11.02
CA SER A 34 -5.61 1.66 -11.74
C SER A 34 -4.43 1.99 -10.81
N CYS A 35 -4.70 2.42 -9.59
CA CYS A 35 -3.68 2.72 -8.59
C CYS A 35 -2.92 1.46 -8.16
N VAL A 36 -3.60 0.36 -7.83
CA VAL A 36 -2.92 -0.89 -7.45
C VAL A 36 -2.12 -1.50 -8.62
N SER A 37 -2.56 -1.28 -9.86
CA SER A 37 -1.78 -1.69 -11.05
C SER A 37 -0.49 -0.88 -11.19
N ILE A 38 -0.52 0.42 -10.89
CA ILE A 38 0.66 1.28 -10.85
C ILE A 38 1.60 0.82 -9.73
N LEU A 39 1.08 0.54 -8.53
CA LEU A 39 1.88 -0.03 -7.43
C LEU A 39 2.60 -1.30 -7.87
N TYR A 40 1.88 -2.24 -8.51
CA TYR A 40 2.50 -3.45 -9.04
C TYR A 40 3.67 -3.12 -9.98
N CYS A 41 3.47 -2.20 -10.94
CA CYS A 41 4.52 -1.80 -11.88
C CYS A 41 5.72 -1.14 -11.17
N ILE A 42 5.48 -0.26 -10.20
CA ILE A 42 6.53 0.37 -9.39
C ILE A 42 7.38 -0.71 -8.70
N ILE A 43 6.75 -1.64 -7.98
CA ILE A 43 7.45 -2.71 -7.29
C ILE A 43 8.22 -3.62 -8.25
N ARG A 44 7.65 -3.91 -9.44
CA ARG A 44 8.34 -4.70 -10.48
C ARG A 44 9.60 -4.05 -11.00
N ILE A 45 9.57 -2.72 -11.19
CA ILE A 45 10.69 -1.94 -11.75
C ILE A 45 11.76 -1.68 -10.68
N PHE A 46 11.35 -1.19 -9.52
CA PHE A 46 12.26 -0.81 -8.44
C PHE A 46 12.90 -1.99 -7.73
N LYS A 47 12.21 -3.16 -7.68
CA LYS A 47 12.64 -4.37 -6.96
C LYS A 47 13.05 -4.09 -5.52
N PRO A 48 12.20 -3.42 -4.72
CA PRO A 48 12.53 -3.02 -3.37
C PRO A 48 12.76 -4.26 -2.48
N LYS A 49 13.68 -4.14 -1.52
CA LYS A 49 13.91 -5.16 -0.50
C LYS A 49 12.98 -4.99 0.69
N LEU A 50 12.69 -3.76 1.06
CA LEU A 50 11.84 -3.41 2.20
C LEU A 50 10.82 -2.35 1.79
N VAL A 51 9.55 -2.71 1.91
CA VAL A 51 8.42 -1.79 1.75
C VAL A 51 7.67 -1.73 3.07
N VAL A 52 7.28 -0.52 3.48
CA VAL A 52 6.39 -0.28 4.62
C VAL A 52 5.11 0.34 4.09
N GLU A 53 3.97 -0.15 4.55
CA GLU A 53 2.62 0.28 4.19
C GLU A 53 1.85 0.61 5.47
N THR A 54 1.14 1.72 5.49
CA THR A 54 0.12 2.04 6.48
C THR A 54 -1.25 1.99 5.82
N GLY A 55 -2.21 1.31 6.47
CA GLY A 55 -3.51 0.98 5.90
C GLY A 55 -3.47 -0.25 5.00
N VAL A 56 -4.20 -1.27 5.38
CA VAL A 56 -4.30 -2.56 4.68
C VAL A 56 -5.74 -2.87 4.32
N ALA A 57 -6.64 -2.63 5.28
CA ALA A 57 -8.05 -2.99 5.18
C ALA A 57 -8.24 -4.43 4.68
N ASN A 58 -8.80 -4.61 3.49
CA ASN A 58 -9.03 -5.93 2.89
C ASN A 58 -7.75 -6.54 2.27
N GLY A 59 -6.68 -5.75 2.08
CA GLY A 59 -5.39 -6.20 1.54
C GLY A 59 -5.24 -6.06 0.02
N ALA A 60 -5.92 -5.09 -0.59
CA ALA A 60 -5.83 -4.87 -2.03
C ALA A 60 -4.44 -4.39 -2.45
N SER A 61 -3.97 -3.25 -1.93
CA SER A 61 -2.63 -2.71 -2.15
C SER A 61 -1.56 -3.75 -1.82
N SER A 62 -1.65 -4.33 -0.61
CA SER A 62 -0.74 -5.37 -0.14
C SER A 62 -0.65 -6.56 -1.11
N THR A 63 -1.78 -7.04 -1.65
CA THR A 63 -1.80 -8.17 -2.59
C THR A 63 -1.02 -7.86 -3.86
N PHE A 64 -1.16 -6.66 -4.43
CA PHE A 64 -0.44 -6.26 -5.64
C PHE A 64 1.06 -6.05 -5.37
N ILE A 65 1.42 -5.44 -4.24
CA ILE A 65 2.82 -5.29 -3.80
C ILE A 65 3.47 -6.67 -3.65
N LEU A 66 2.84 -7.58 -2.90
CA LEU A 66 3.35 -8.92 -2.63
C LEU A 66 3.44 -9.77 -3.89
N SER A 67 2.46 -9.68 -4.80
CA SER A 67 2.50 -10.36 -6.10
C SER A 67 3.68 -9.90 -6.95
N ALA A 68 3.97 -8.60 -6.94
CA ALA A 68 5.11 -8.05 -7.64
C ALA A 68 6.45 -8.49 -7.01
N MET A 69 6.53 -8.52 -5.67
CA MET A 69 7.69 -9.02 -4.94
C MET A 69 7.94 -10.52 -5.21
N GLU A 70 6.88 -11.33 -5.24
CA GLU A 70 6.98 -12.75 -5.58
C GLU A 70 7.50 -12.94 -7.00
N ALA A 71 6.97 -12.19 -7.96
CA ALA A 71 7.46 -12.21 -9.35
C ALA A 71 8.91 -11.70 -9.50
N ASN A 72 9.39 -10.86 -8.57
CA ASN A 72 10.77 -10.42 -8.50
C ASN A 72 11.71 -11.41 -7.78
N GLY A 73 11.15 -12.33 -6.99
CA GLY A 73 11.91 -13.23 -6.13
C GLY A 73 12.57 -12.55 -4.93
N ILE A 74 12.23 -11.28 -4.64
CA ILE A 74 12.85 -10.48 -3.59
C ILE A 74 11.83 -9.53 -2.96
N GLY A 75 12.07 -9.16 -1.70
CA GLY A 75 11.33 -8.15 -0.97
C GLY A 75 10.47 -8.71 0.16
N LYS A 76 10.22 -7.84 1.15
CA LYS A 76 9.27 -8.03 2.25
C LYS A 76 8.41 -6.78 2.39
N LEU A 77 7.15 -6.99 2.69
CA LEU A 77 6.18 -5.96 3.02
C LEU A 77 5.90 -6.00 4.52
N TYR A 78 6.08 -4.87 5.17
CA TYR A 78 5.65 -4.61 6.54
C TYR A 78 4.45 -3.68 6.49
N SER A 79 3.34 -4.11 7.06
CA SER A 79 2.11 -3.32 7.05
C SER A 79 1.65 -3.04 8.47
N ILE A 80 1.11 -1.84 8.67
CA ILE A 80 0.46 -1.43 9.91
C ILE A 80 -0.99 -1.13 9.57
N ASP A 81 -1.91 -1.66 10.37
CA ASP A 81 -3.34 -1.37 10.23
C ASP A 81 -4.01 -1.30 11.61
N PHE A 82 -5.02 -0.48 11.70
CA PHE A 82 -5.78 -0.31 12.91
C PHE A 82 -7.28 -0.30 12.60
N SER A 83 -8.01 -1.21 13.25
CA SER A 83 -9.47 -1.25 13.20
C SER A 83 -10.01 -0.97 14.60
N GLU A 84 -10.61 0.21 14.82
CA GLU A 84 -11.14 0.62 16.14
C GLU A 84 -12.37 -0.17 16.56
N SER A 85 -13.23 -0.51 15.63
CA SER A 85 -14.45 -1.26 15.88
C SER A 85 -14.93 -1.95 14.60
N GLU A 86 -15.76 -2.99 14.76
CA GLU A 86 -16.41 -3.65 13.62
C GLU A 86 -17.28 -2.69 12.78
N GLU A 87 -17.76 -1.59 13.36
CA GLU A 87 -18.65 -0.62 12.69
C GLU A 87 -17.89 0.40 11.84
N LEU A 88 -16.63 0.71 12.17
CA LEU A 88 -15.78 1.65 11.46
C LEU A 88 -14.77 0.96 10.54
N SER A 89 -14.65 -0.36 10.64
CA SER A 89 -13.71 -1.14 9.85
C SER A 89 -14.20 -1.33 8.41
N PHE A 90 -13.31 -1.09 7.46
CA PHE A 90 -13.51 -1.50 6.07
C PHE A 90 -13.41 -3.02 5.88
N VAL A 91 -12.98 -3.75 6.90
CA VAL A 91 -12.89 -5.21 6.88
C VAL A 91 -14.27 -5.79 7.24
N PRO A 92 -14.83 -6.70 6.42
CA PRO A 92 -16.13 -7.29 6.68
C PRO A 92 -16.14 -8.07 8.01
N ARG A 93 -17.30 -8.06 8.68
CA ARG A 93 -17.48 -8.76 9.95
C ARG A 93 -17.05 -10.22 9.87
N GLY A 94 -16.24 -10.67 10.81
CA GLY A 94 -15.69 -12.03 10.86
C GLY A 94 -14.54 -12.29 9.88
N ARG A 95 -14.00 -11.26 9.26
CA ARG A 95 -12.76 -11.32 8.48
C ARG A 95 -11.62 -10.62 9.23
N GLU A 96 -10.40 -11.00 8.92
CA GLU A 96 -9.19 -10.38 9.45
C GLU A 96 -8.66 -9.33 8.46
N VAL A 97 -7.89 -8.36 8.95
CA VAL A 97 -7.13 -7.43 8.11
C VAL A 97 -6.29 -8.21 7.09
N GLY A 98 -6.36 -7.79 5.84
CA GLY A 98 -5.63 -8.47 4.75
C GLY A 98 -6.19 -9.83 4.35
N TRP A 99 -7.47 -10.13 4.64
CA TRP A 99 -8.09 -11.43 4.32
C TRP A 99 -8.06 -11.80 2.83
N MET A 100 -7.96 -10.81 1.94
CA MET A 100 -7.87 -11.05 0.50
C MET A 100 -6.46 -11.45 0.03
N ILE A 101 -5.44 -11.28 0.88
CA ILE A 101 -4.06 -11.65 0.53
C ILE A 101 -3.97 -13.18 0.40
N PRO A 102 -3.59 -13.72 -0.78
CA PRO A 102 -3.41 -15.15 -0.98
C PRO A 102 -2.38 -15.76 -0.02
N ASP A 103 -2.66 -16.96 0.50
CA ASP A 103 -1.77 -17.64 1.46
C ASP A 103 -0.34 -17.80 0.94
N GLY A 104 -0.17 -18.10 -0.34
CA GLY A 104 1.15 -18.25 -0.98
C GLY A 104 2.01 -16.97 -0.99
N LEU A 105 1.42 -15.79 -0.71
CA LEU A 105 2.14 -14.52 -0.65
C LEU A 105 2.48 -14.09 0.78
N ARG A 106 1.83 -14.70 1.79
CA ARG A 106 1.95 -14.29 3.20
C ARG A 106 3.34 -14.52 3.80
N ASN A 107 4.17 -15.35 3.21
CA ASN A 107 5.57 -15.59 3.64
C ASN A 107 6.47 -14.34 3.51
N ARG A 108 6.04 -13.34 2.72
CA ARG A 108 6.74 -12.06 2.52
C ARG A 108 6.07 -10.90 3.27
N TRP A 109 4.99 -11.15 4.00
CA TRP A 109 4.16 -10.15 4.63
C TRP A 109 4.23 -10.22 6.15
N LEU A 110 4.43 -9.07 6.79
CA LEU A 110 4.43 -8.93 8.25
C LEU A 110 3.45 -7.82 8.63
N LEU A 111 2.36 -8.18 9.29
CA LEU A 111 1.34 -7.27 9.74
C LEU A 111 1.53 -6.94 11.23
N GLN A 112 1.44 -5.65 11.56
CA GLN A 112 1.31 -5.16 12.93
C GLN A 112 -0.07 -4.48 13.08
N ILE A 113 -0.85 -4.94 14.04
CA ILE A 113 -2.12 -4.29 14.41
C ILE A 113 -1.86 -3.23 15.46
N GLY A 114 -2.36 -2.02 15.23
CA GLY A 114 -2.25 -0.87 16.12
C GLY A 114 -2.22 0.45 15.35
N ARG A 115 -2.36 1.57 16.07
CA ARG A 115 -2.29 2.90 15.48
C ARG A 115 -0.91 3.19 14.93
N THR A 116 -0.82 3.96 13.86
CA THR A 116 0.46 4.31 13.24
C THR A 116 1.35 5.11 14.18
N GLU A 117 0.77 5.97 15.02
CA GLU A 117 1.48 6.73 16.04
C GLU A 117 2.17 5.85 17.10
N GLU A 118 1.67 4.64 17.31
CA GLU A 118 2.24 3.69 18.29
C GLU A 118 3.24 2.73 17.63
N ARG A 119 3.06 2.42 16.35
CA ARG A 119 3.76 1.33 15.69
C ARG A 119 4.83 1.78 14.71
N LEU A 120 4.59 2.84 13.93
CA LEU A 120 5.41 3.18 12.76
C LEU A 120 6.86 3.50 13.14
N GLU A 121 7.07 4.39 14.09
CA GLU A 121 8.43 4.79 14.47
C GLU A 121 9.23 3.60 15.05
N ASN A 122 8.59 2.76 15.86
CA ASN A 122 9.23 1.58 16.46
C ASN A 122 9.58 0.55 15.39
N LEU A 123 8.68 0.31 14.43
CA LEU A 123 8.94 -0.58 13.29
C LEU A 123 10.13 -0.08 12.49
N LEU A 124 10.15 1.21 12.11
CA LEU A 124 11.22 1.79 11.31
C LEU A 124 12.58 1.76 12.02
N LYS A 125 12.61 2.01 13.34
CA LYS A 125 13.82 1.86 14.16
C LYS A 125 14.35 0.42 14.15
N GLN A 126 13.45 -0.55 14.18
CA GLN A 126 13.80 -1.97 14.20
C GLN A 126 14.34 -2.47 12.85
N ILE A 127 13.71 -2.07 11.74
CA ILE A 127 14.07 -2.57 10.39
C ILE A 127 15.12 -1.71 9.69
N GLY A 128 15.31 -0.48 10.13
CA GLY A 128 16.25 0.46 9.54
C GLY A 128 15.76 1.06 8.22
N GLY A 129 16.69 1.33 7.30
CA GLY A 129 16.36 1.99 6.03
C GLY A 129 15.45 1.17 5.13
N ILE A 130 14.40 1.80 4.61
CA ILE A 130 13.39 1.23 3.71
C ILE A 130 13.57 1.73 2.28
N ASP A 131 13.09 0.97 1.32
CA ASP A 131 13.18 1.34 -0.10
C ASP A 131 11.94 2.10 -0.56
N ILE A 132 10.75 1.74 -0.03
CA ILE A 132 9.47 2.39 -0.33
C ILE A 132 8.63 2.49 0.94
N PHE A 133 7.98 3.65 1.14
CA PHE A 133 6.89 3.86 2.08
C PHE A 133 5.60 4.13 1.31
N LEU A 134 4.49 3.51 1.71
CA LEU A 134 3.15 3.76 1.17
C LEU A 134 2.22 4.19 2.30
N HIS A 135 1.66 5.39 2.18
CA HIS A 135 0.56 5.87 2.99
C HIS A 135 -0.77 5.56 2.30
N ASP A 136 -1.63 4.81 2.96
CA ASP A 136 -3.01 4.47 2.55
C ASP A 136 -3.89 4.23 3.79
N SER A 137 -3.59 4.94 4.89
CA SER A 137 -4.29 4.82 6.18
C SER A 137 -5.38 5.87 6.34
N ASP A 138 -5.46 6.56 7.47
CA ASP A 138 -6.37 7.67 7.70
C ASP A 138 -5.86 8.95 6.99
N HIS A 139 -6.69 9.51 6.12
CA HIS A 139 -6.36 10.67 5.28
C HIS A 139 -6.65 12.01 5.96
N THR A 140 -6.54 12.08 7.31
CA THR A 140 -6.52 13.37 8.01
C THR A 140 -5.18 14.06 7.82
N TYR A 141 -5.16 15.39 7.90
CA TYR A 141 -3.92 16.16 7.78
C TYR A 141 -2.88 15.72 8.82
N GLU A 142 -3.32 15.52 10.05
CA GLU A 142 -2.49 15.13 11.18
C GLU A 142 -1.82 13.77 10.97
N THR A 143 -2.60 12.77 10.56
CA THR A 143 -2.07 11.41 10.31
C THR A 143 -1.13 11.40 9.12
N MET A 144 -1.49 12.05 8.01
CA MET A 144 -0.63 12.15 6.82
C MET A 144 0.70 12.80 7.16
N MET A 145 0.70 13.98 7.84
CA MET A 145 1.92 14.67 8.23
C MET A 145 2.76 13.87 9.22
N TYR A 146 2.13 13.20 10.19
CA TYR A 146 2.83 12.31 11.11
C TYR A 146 3.57 11.19 10.37
N GLU A 147 2.86 10.48 9.51
CA GLU A 147 3.42 9.34 8.79
C GLU A 147 4.54 9.76 7.83
N TYR A 148 4.34 10.85 7.08
CA TYR A 148 5.36 11.38 6.18
C TYR A 148 6.64 11.78 6.92
N ASN A 149 6.52 12.58 7.98
CA ASN A 149 7.66 13.04 8.75
C ASN A 149 8.37 11.89 9.48
N THR A 150 7.63 10.89 9.93
CA THR A 150 8.18 9.71 10.61
C THR A 150 8.90 8.78 9.63
N ALA A 151 8.35 8.56 8.43
CA ALA A 151 8.91 7.63 7.47
C ALA A 151 10.08 8.22 6.65
N TRP A 152 10.02 9.51 6.32
CA TRP A 152 10.98 10.16 5.44
C TRP A 152 12.45 9.96 5.82
N PRO A 153 12.87 10.10 7.09
CA PRO A 153 14.26 9.89 7.50
C PRO A 153 14.78 8.48 7.29
N TYR A 154 13.88 7.50 7.15
CA TYR A 154 14.23 6.09 6.94
C TYR A 154 14.21 5.67 5.48
N ILE A 155 13.70 6.51 4.58
CA ILE A 155 13.71 6.21 3.14
C ILE A 155 15.14 6.35 2.64
N LYS A 156 15.67 5.28 2.07
CA LYS A 156 17.01 5.26 1.48
C LYS A 156 17.14 6.26 0.34
N ARG A 157 18.37 6.67 0.05
CA ARG A 157 18.66 7.44 -1.16
C ARG A 157 18.10 6.72 -2.41
N ASN A 158 17.36 7.44 -3.25
CA ASN A 158 16.61 6.93 -4.40
C ASN A 158 15.43 6.01 -4.04
N GLY A 159 15.00 5.97 -2.78
CA GLY A 159 13.75 5.35 -2.38
C GLY A 159 12.54 6.23 -2.74
N LEU A 160 11.36 5.71 -2.51
CA LEU A 160 10.10 6.39 -2.85
C LEU A 160 9.21 6.54 -1.61
N MET A 161 8.54 7.68 -1.53
CA MET A 161 7.33 7.85 -0.73
C MET A 161 6.13 7.84 -1.69
N LEU A 162 5.18 6.97 -1.44
CA LEU A 162 3.93 6.86 -2.15
C LEU A 162 2.79 7.22 -1.22
N SER A 163 1.76 7.88 -1.72
CA SER A 163 0.59 8.22 -0.92
C SER A 163 -0.67 8.15 -1.77
N ASP A 164 -1.72 7.54 -1.22
CA ASP A 164 -3.06 7.61 -1.78
C ASP A 164 -3.77 8.89 -1.32
N ASP A 165 -4.85 9.23 -2.00
CA ASP A 165 -5.79 10.33 -1.67
C ASP A 165 -5.14 11.68 -1.32
N VAL A 166 -4.00 12.02 -1.95
CA VAL A 166 -3.17 13.21 -1.70
C VAL A 166 -3.90 14.56 -1.88
N LYS A 167 -5.14 14.57 -2.33
CA LYS A 167 -5.95 15.78 -2.52
C LYS A 167 -7.08 15.93 -1.49
N MET A 168 -7.11 15.08 -0.47
CA MET A 168 -8.06 15.19 0.64
C MET A 168 -7.80 16.43 1.51
N ASN A 169 -6.53 16.86 1.61
CA ASN A 169 -6.09 18.05 2.34
C ASN A 169 -4.76 18.58 1.76
N THR A 170 -4.08 19.47 2.49
CA THR A 170 -2.83 20.12 2.04
C THR A 170 -1.54 19.40 2.47
N ALA A 171 -1.63 18.36 3.29
CA ALA A 171 -0.47 17.70 3.90
C ALA A 171 0.59 17.25 2.88
N PHE A 172 0.16 16.64 1.77
CA PHE A 172 1.09 16.17 0.75
C PHE A 172 1.84 17.32 0.07
N ASP A 173 1.12 18.36 -0.34
CA ASP A 173 1.72 19.50 -1.04
C ASP A 173 2.68 20.28 -0.10
N GLU A 174 2.31 20.46 1.17
CA GLU A 174 3.16 21.08 2.20
C GLU A 174 4.41 20.25 2.48
N PHE A 175 4.24 18.95 2.73
CA PHE A 175 5.37 18.06 2.98
C PHE A 175 6.37 18.04 1.83
N VAL A 176 5.91 17.93 0.58
CA VAL A 176 6.78 17.94 -0.62
C VAL A 176 7.56 19.26 -0.71
N SER A 177 6.90 20.39 -0.41
CA SER A 177 7.54 21.71 -0.36
C SER A 177 8.64 21.77 0.71
N ASP A 178 8.34 21.30 1.92
CA ASP A 178 9.24 21.36 3.08
C ASP A 178 10.51 20.53 2.89
N VAL A 179 10.37 19.33 2.32
CA VAL A 179 11.54 18.47 2.05
C VAL A 179 12.27 18.80 0.75
N GLY A 180 11.74 19.72 -0.06
CA GLY A 180 12.33 20.13 -1.33
C GLY A 180 12.44 18.99 -2.35
N SER A 181 11.52 18.04 -2.32
CA SER A 181 11.51 16.87 -3.21
C SER A 181 10.65 17.11 -4.46
N SER A 182 10.92 16.37 -5.52
CA SER A 182 10.03 16.32 -6.69
C SER A 182 8.91 15.31 -6.45
N SER A 183 7.73 15.63 -6.92
CA SER A 183 6.56 14.76 -6.85
C SER A 183 5.87 14.60 -8.19
N VAL A 184 5.14 13.49 -8.34
CA VAL A 184 4.26 13.22 -9.47
C VAL A 184 2.90 12.78 -8.92
N VAL A 185 1.84 13.47 -9.30
CA VAL A 185 0.48 13.12 -8.91
C VAL A 185 -0.23 12.44 -10.07
N TYR A 186 -0.57 11.17 -9.90
CA TYR A 186 -1.43 10.46 -10.82
C TYR A 186 -2.89 10.84 -10.56
N LYS A 187 -3.59 11.29 -11.60
CA LYS A 187 -5.02 11.59 -11.53
C LYS A 187 -5.78 10.63 -12.44
N ARG A 188 -6.76 9.93 -11.88
CA ARG A 188 -7.71 9.15 -12.67
C ARG A 188 -8.50 10.07 -13.60
N ARG A 189 -8.63 9.71 -14.88
CA ARG A 189 -9.60 10.37 -15.77
C ARG A 189 -11.00 9.87 -15.42
N LEU A 190 -11.89 10.82 -15.07
CA LEU A 190 -13.32 10.53 -14.92
C LEU A 190 -13.86 10.10 -16.29
N GLY A 191 -14.04 8.80 -16.50
CA GLY A 191 -14.56 8.25 -17.78
C GLY A 191 -14.17 6.80 -18.07
N ASP A 192 -13.15 6.29 -17.43
CA ASP A 192 -12.72 4.88 -17.60
C ASP A 192 -13.48 3.99 -16.58
N ARG A 193 -14.79 3.75 -16.88
CA ARG A 193 -15.61 2.75 -16.18
C ARG A 193 -15.69 1.48 -17.00
#